data_f468d8a0003518b411abd2172c60a77a
#
_entry.id   f468d8a0003518b411abd2172c60a77a
#
_cell.length_a   1.000
_cell.length_b   1.000
_cell.length_c   1.000
_cell.angle_alpha   90.00
_cell.angle_beta   90.00
_cell.angle_gamma   90.00
#
_symmetry.space_group_name_H-M   'P 1'
#
loop_
_entity.id
_entity.type
_entity.pdbx_description
1 polymer ?
#
loop_
_entity_poly.entity_id
_entity_poly.type
_entity_poly.pdbx_seq_one_letter_code
_entity_poly.pdbx_strand_id
1 'polypeptide(L)'
;VKHEKETYYGDNIAVKQNVYVIKDVTQSLIDSGQFPDMFSNEHWRLRDHELAVKEGLVLGKMLGKKLKVRAEEKNTKFNRLRTGKIDKRMLASCGYGNESIFERIESFTYRPGIIHISIDNSGSMNGDRLTQAMKTTMAIAKACDMIENMDVVVSFRSADNVGGGREYLPVIGIVYDSRKHHLNKLVKIMPQVRACGTTPEGLCFEAIMDEITKGTKGKDAYFINMSDGMP
;
A
#
# COMPACT_ATOMS: atom_id res chain seq x y z
N VAL A 1 22.19 1.00 -22.80
CA VAL A 1 22.09 1.27 -21.36
C VAL A 1 22.68 0.04 -20.68
N LYS A 2 23.87 0.17 -20.04
CA LYS A 2 24.47 -0.90 -19.26
C LYS A 2 23.63 -1.05 -17.99
N HIS A 3 22.94 -2.17 -17.83
CA HIS A 3 22.37 -2.53 -16.55
C HIS A 3 23.53 -2.74 -15.55
N GLU A 4 23.67 -1.82 -14.60
CA GLU A 4 24.58 -2.01 -13.48
C GLU A 4 24.11 -3.23 -12.68
N LYS A 5 25.08 -4.11 -12.33
CA LYS A 5 24.79 -5.32 -11.57
C LYS A 5 24.24 -4.94 -10.20
N GLU A 6 23.05 -5.46 -9.86
CA GLU A 6 22.55 -5.40 -8.49
C GLU A 6 23.57 -6.06 -7.55
N THR A 7 24.01 -5.32 -6.53
CA THR A 7 24.82 -5.86 -5.46
C THR A 7 23.92 -6.19 -4.28
N TYR A 8 23.93 -7.42 -3.80
CA TYR A 8 23.11 -7.85 -2.67
C TYR A 8 23.91 -7.78 -1.38
N TYR A 9 23.36 -7.12 -0.37
CA TYR A 9 23.83 -7.10 1.02
C TYR A 9 22.89 -7.91 1.90
N GLY A 10 23.04 -9.26 1.86
CA GLY A 10 22.10 -10.17 2.50
C GLY A 10 20.81 -10.36 1.69
N ASP A 11 19.89 -11.20 2.19
CA ASP A 11 18.71 -11.63 1.44
C ASP A 11 17.67 -10.52 1.19
N ASN A 12 17.69 -9.44 1.99
CA ASN A 12 16.66 -8.41 2.01
C ASN A 12 17.12 -7.03 1.51
N ILE A 13 18.42 -6.83 1.24
CA ILE A 13 18.96 -5.53 0.82
C ILE A 13 19.61 -5.66 -0.55
N ALA A 14 19.17 -4.83 -1.48
CA ALA A 14 19.80 -4.68 -2.79
C ALA A 14 20.26 -3.24 -2.99
N VAL A 15 21.39 -3.04 -3.65
CA VAL A 15 21.84 -1.73 -4.11
C VAL A 15 21.58 -1.64 -5.60
N LYS A 16 20.74 -0.68 -5.97
CA LYS A 16 20.39 -0.36 -7.35
C LYS A 16 20.74 1.10 -7.61
N GLN A 17 21.55 1.38 -8.62
CA GLN A 17 21.89 2.76 -9.01
C GLN A 17 22.32 3.65 -7.83
N ASN A 18 23.15 3.11 -6.93
CA ASN A 18 23.55 3.75 -5.67
C ASN A 18 22.41 3.99 -4.66
N VAL A 19 21.26 3.32 -4.80
CA VAL A 19 20.15 3.35 -3.84
C VAL A 19 20.08 2.02 -3.10
N TYR A 20 20.01 2.08 -1.78
CA TYR A 20 19.76 0.91 -0.95
C TYR A 20 18.26 0.58 -0.95
N VAL A 21 17.90 -0.56 -1.50
CA VAL A 21 16.52 -1.05 -1.52
C VAL A 21 16.35 -2.17 -0.50
N ILE A 22 15.73 -1.84 0.63
CA ILE A 22 15.36 -2.81 1.66
C ILE A 22 14.01 -3.42 1.27
N LYS A 23 14.03 -4.66 0.79
CA LYS A 23 12.81 -5.36 0.30
C LYS A 23 11.86 -5.75 1.40
N ASP A 24 12.35 -5.87 2.63
CA ASP A 24 11.57 -6.18 3.82
C ASP A 24 12.23 -5.61 5.07
N VAL A 25 11.62 -4.58 5.64
CA VAL A 25 12.05 -4.02 6.92
C VAL A 25 11.52 -4.91 8.05
N THR A 26 12.45 -5.48 8.81
CA THR A 26 12.16 -6.34 9.96
C THR A 26 12.60 -5.67 11.25
N GLN A 27 12.07 -6.12 12.40
CA GLN A 27 12.50 -5.61 13.70
C GLN A 27 14.00 -5.87 13.94
N SER A 28 14.50 -7.03 13.53
CA SER A 28 15.93 -7.36 13.68
C SER A 28 16.83 -6.42 12.86
N LEU A 29 16.37 -5.93 11.71
CA LEU A 29 17.08 -4.94 10.92
C LEU A 29 17.12 -3.58 11.63
N ILE A 30 16.02 -3.17 12.26
CA ILE A 30 15.96 -1.95 13.06
C ILE A 30 16.90 -2.04 14.26
N ASP A 31 16.85 -3.17 14.97
CA ASP A 31 17.66 -3.41 16.17
C ASP A 31 19.16 -3.54 15.84
N SER A 32 19.52 -3.91 14.61
CA SER A 32 20.92 -3.95 14.16
C SER A 32 21.59 -2.58 14.05
N GLY A 33 20.80 -1.50 13.98
CA GLY A 33 21.30 -0.13 13.82
C GLY A 33 21.97 0.15 12.48
N GLN A 34 21.72 -0.66 11.45
CA GLN A 34 22.32 -0.48 10.13
C GLN A 34 21.80 0.79 9.42
N PHE A 35 20.60 1.23 9.76
CA PHE A 35 19.97 2.45 9.26
C PHE A 35 19.56 3.34 10.45
N PRO A 36 20.55 3.97 11.13
CA PRO A 36 20.33 4.62 12.42
C PRO A 36 19.50 5.89 12.35
N ASP A 37 19.51 6.55 11.19
CA ASP A 37 18.78 7.82 11.03
C ASP A 37 17.33 7.58 10.62
N MET A 38 17.07 6.55 9.81
CA MET A 38 15.72 6.22 9.33
C MET A 38 14.83 5.56 10.39
N PHE A 39 15.43 4.80 11.30
CA PHE A 39 14.71 4.07 12.34
C PHE A 39 15.26 4.35 13.74
N SER A 40 14.38 4.48 14.72
CA SER A 40 14.77 4.69 16.11
C SER A 40 13.78 4.08 17.09
N ASN A 41 14.35 3.54 18.16
CA ASN A 41 13.62 3.03 19.33
C ASN A 41 13.51 4.07 20.46
N GLU A 42 13.83 5.35 20.24
CA GLU A 42 13.76 6.40 21.27
C GLU A 42 12.31 6.67 21.70
N HIS A 43 11.97 6.34 22.93
CA HIS A 43 10.60 6.33 23.48
C HIS A 43 9.84 7.65 23.43
N TRP A 44 10.52 8.80 23.46
CA TRP A 44 9.83 10.10 23.56
C TRP A 44 9.12 10.55 22.27
N ARG A 45 9.58 10.08 21.09
CA ARG A 45 8.93 10.36 19.79
C ARG A 45 7.92 9.28 19.39
N LEU A 46 8.07 8.07 19.91
CA LEU A 46 7.20 6.94 19.58
C LEU A 46 5.72 7.23 19.93
N ARG A 47 5.48 7.98 21.01
CA ARG A 47 4.12 8.23 21.51
C ARG A 47 3.22 8.93 20.50
N ASP A 48 3.70 9.96 19.82
CA ASP A 48 2.89 10.72 18.84
C ASP A 48 2.65 9.87 17.56
N HIS A 49 3.67 9.14 17.14
CA HIS A 49 3.55 8.21 16.01
C HIS A 49 2.60 7.05 16.34
N GLU A 50 2.66 6.49 17.54
CA GLU A 50 1.71 5.46 17.99
C GLU A 50 0.27 5.97 18.03
N LEU A 51 0.07 7.21 18.47
CA LEU A 51 -1.24 7.84 18.47
C LEU A 51 -1.77 7.99 17.05
N ALA A 52 -0.93 8.47 16.11
CA ALA A 52 -1.27 8.59 14.71
C ALA A 52 -1.66 7.24 14.08
N VAL A 53 -0.92 6.17 14.39
CA VAL A 53 -1.22 4.82 13.96
C VAL A 53 -2.58 4.35 14.50
N LYS A 54 -2.86 4.58 15.78
CA LYS A 54 -4.15 4.23 16.40
C LYS A 54 -5.32 4.99 15.78
N GLU A 55 -5.17 6.29 15.58
CA GLU A 55 -6.17 7.12 14.91
C GLU A 55 -6.38 6.69 13.44
N GLY A 56 -5.29 6.39 12.73
CA GLY A 56 -5.33 5.87 11.37
C GLY A 56 -6.11 4.56 11.26
N LEU A 57 -5.92 3.63 12.22
CA LEU A 57 -6.69 2.39 12.28
C LEU A 57 -8.19 2.64 12.44
N VAL A 58 -8.59 3.62 13.27
CA VAL A 58 -10.00 3.98 13.46
C VAL A 58 -10.60 4.55 12.17
N LEU A 59 -9.91 5.50 11.55
CA LEU A 59 -10.32 6.09 10.27
C LEU A 59 -10.38 5.03 9.17
N GLY A 60 -9.39 4.12 9.13
CA GLY A 60 -9.35 3.03 8.16
C GLY A 60 -10.51 2.05 8.29
N LYS A 61 -10.95 1.74 9.51
CA LYS A 61 -12.17 0.95 9.73
C LYS A 61 -13.41 1.63 9.17
N MET A 62 -13.53 2.95 9.36
CA MET A 62 -14.67 3.73 8.82
C MET A 62 -14.63 3.77 7.29
N LEU A 63 -13.46 4.04 6.71
CA LEU A 63 -13.24 4.06 5.26
C LEU A 63 -13.50 2.67 4.65
N GLY A 64 -12.93 1.62 5.24
CA GLY A 64 -13.07 0.24 4.77
C GLY A 64 -14.52 -0.23 4.75
N LYS A 65 -15.32 0.10 5.77
CA LYS A 65 -16.76 -0.19 5.76
C LYS A 65 -17.48 0.47 4.58
N LYS A 66 -17.20 1.74 4.29
CA LYS A 66 -17.81 2.46 3.15
C LYS A 66 -17.37 1.89 1.80
N LEU A 67 -16.08 1.55 1.68
CA LEU A 67 -15.54 0.99 0.44
C LEU A 67 -16.01 -0.45 0.22
N LYS A 68 -16.12 -1.27 1.27
CA LYS A 68 -16.61 -2.65 1.18
C LYS A 68 -18.01 -2.71 0.57
N VAL A 69 -18.93 -1.86 1.02
CA VAL A 69 -20.28 -1.74 0.44
C VAL A 69 -20.25 -1.39 -1.05
N ARG A 70 -19.24 -0.64 -1.49
CA ARG A 70 -19.07 -0.30 -2.92
C ARG A 70 -18.36 -1.39 -3.71
N ALA A 71 -17.50 -2.15 -3.06
CA ALA A 71 -16.71 -3.23 -3.68
C ALA A 71 -17.47 -4.57 -3.75
N GLU A 72 -18.60 -4.70 -3.05
CA GLU A 72 -19.45 -5.87 -3.16
C GLU A 72 -19.99 -6.03 -4.58
N GLU A 73 -19.98 -7.26 -5.08
CA GLU A 73 -20.53 -7.58 -6.39
C GLU A 73 -21.98 -7.11 -6.49
N LYS A 74 -22.24 -6.18 -7.41
CA LYS A 74 -23.61 -5.77 -7.72
C LYS A 74 -24.18 -6.69 -8.78
N ASN A 75 -24.99 -7.63 -8.35
CA ASN A 75 -25.79 -8.44 -9.23
C ASN A 75 -27.09 -7.68 -9.54
N THR A 76 -27.15 -7.05 -10.70
CA THR A 76 -28.39 -6.38 -11.16
C THR A 76 -29.20 -7.39 -11.96
N LYS A 77 -30.38 -7.74 -11.44
CA LYS A 77 -31.30 -8.66 -12.09
C LYS A 77 -32.31 -7.86 -12.92
N PHE A 78 -32.24 -8.03 -14.22
CA PHE A 78 -33.26 -7.52 -15.15
C PHE A 78 -34.30 -8.61 -15.41
N ASN A 79 -35.53 -8.31 -15.13
CA ASN A 79 -36.68 -9.21 -15.34
C ASN A 79 -37.55 -8.74 -16.50
N ARG A 80 -38.43 -9.59 -16.98
CA ARG A 80 -39.41 -9.29 -18.05
C ARG A 80 -38.73 -8.86 -19.34
N LEU A 81 -37.67 -9.53 -19.72
CA LEU A 81 -37.01 -9.37 -21.00
C LEU A 81 -37.61 -10.33 -22.02
N ARG A 82 -37.44 -10.00 -23.32
CA ARG A 82 -37.83 -10.87 -24.44
C ARG A 82 -36.74 -11.86 -24.83
N THR A 83 -35.52 -11.71 -24.29
CA THR A 83 -34.37 -12.55 -24.58
C THR A 83 -33.55 -12.74 -23.31
N GLY A 84 -32.89 -13.90 -23.15
CA GLY A 84 -32.03 -14.19 -21.99
C GLY A 84 -32.33 -15.57 -21.40
N LYS A 85 -32.10 -15.74 -20.09
CA LYS A 85 -32.43 -16.95 -19.36
C LYS A 85 -33.90 -16.91 -18.95
N ILE A 86 -34.61 -18.03 -19.09
CA ILE A 86 -36.04 -18.12 -18.73
C ILE A 86 -36.19 -17.94 -17.21
N ASP A 87 -37.01 -16.98 -16.79
CA ASP A 87 -37.47 -16.89 -15.41
C ASP A 87 -38.54 -17.95 -15.16
N LYS A 88 -38.17 -18.98 -14.41
CA LYS A 88 -39.07 -20.11 -14.11
C LYS A 88 -40.40 -19.68 -13.47
N ARG A 89 -40.44 -18.54 -12.79
CA ARG A 89 -41.64 -17.99 -12.16
C ARG A 89 -42.64 -17.46 -13.16
N MET A 90 -42.14 -17.05 -14.36
CA MET A 90 -42.92 -16.47 -15.44
C MET A 90 -43.39 -17.51 -16.50
N LEU A 91 -42.97 -18.78 -16.35
CA LEU A 91 -43.28 -19.85 -17.31
C LEU A 91 -44.78 -20.01 -17.55
N ALA A 92 -45.59 -19.93 -16.48
CA ALA A 92 -47.03 -20.03 -16.59
C ALA A 92 -47.63 -18.91 -17.48
N SER A 93 -47.03 -17.69 -17.47
CA SER A 93 -47.51 -16.58 -18.27
C SER A 93 -47.21 -16.73 -19.77
N CYS A 94 -46.26 -17.59 -20.14
CA CYS A 94 -45.95 -17.92 -21.53
C CYS A 94 -47.14 -18.57 -22.21
N GLY A 95 -47.90 -19.45 -21.50
CA GLY A 95 -49.12 -20.08 -22.00
C GLY A 95 -50.25 -19.09 -22.32
N TYR A 96 -50.19 -17.87 -21.81
CA TYR A 96 -51.11 -16.77 -22.08
C TYR A 96 -50.57 -15.76 -23.09
N GLY A 97 -49.52 -16.11 -23.86
CA GLY A 97 -48.96 -15.27 -24.90
C GLY A 97 -47.98 -14.18 -24.39
N ASN A 98 -47.52 -14.26 -23.14
CA ASN A 98 -46.54 -13.30 -22.64
C ASN A 98 -45.13 -13.68 -23.09
N GLU A 99 -44.50 -12.91 -23.99
CA GLU A 99 -43.15 -13.15 -24.47
C GLU A 99 -42.06 -12.63 -23.52
N SER A 100 -42.43 -11.80 -22.52
CA SER A 100 -41.48 -11.17 -21.56
C SER A 100 -41.19 -12.05 -20.36
N ILE A 101 -40.72 -13.27 -20.60
CA ILE A 101 -40.45 -14.30 -19.58
C ILE A 101 -38.97 -14.52 -19.27
N PHE A 102 -38.10 -13.73 -19.86
CA PHE A 102 -36.67 -13.89 -19.68
C PHE A 102 -36.12 -12.97 -18.61
N GLU A 103 -35.01 -13.41 -17.99
CA GLU A 103 -34.23 -12.64 -17.03
C GLU A 103 -32.76 -12.59 -17.47
N ARG A 104 -32.06 -11.54 -17.09
CA ARG A 104 -30.61 -11.41 -17.23
C ARG A 104 -30.04 -10.89 -15.93
N ILE A 105 -28.99 -11.56 -15.44
CA ILE A 105 -28.21 -11.11 -14.29
C ILE A 105 -26.92 -10.55 -14.84
N GLU A 106 -26.66 -9.28 -14.59
CA GLU A 106 -25.39 -8.63 -14.85
C GLU A 106 -24.63 -8.53 -13.54
N SER A 107 -23.48 -9.19 -13.49
CA SER A 107 -22.57 -9.16 -12.35
C SER A 107 -21.44 -8.18 -12.67
N PHE A 108 -21.31 -7.14 -11.86
CA PHE A 108 -20.19 -6.21 -11.93
C PHE A 108 -19.18 -6.61 -10.87
N THR A 109 -18.05 -7.19 -11.29
CA THR A 109 -16.91 -7.48 -10.44
C THR A 109 -15.86 -6.39 -10.60
N TYR A 110 -15.36 -5.84 -9.49
CA TYR A 110 -14.25 -4.91 -9.53
C TYR A 110 -12.95 -5.67 -9.80
N ARG A 111 -12.09 -5.08 -10.62
CA ARG A 111 -10.76 -5.64 -10.87
C ARG A 111 -9.94 -5.60 -9.58
N PRO A 112 -9.13 -6.62 -9.32
CA PRO A 112 -8.19 -6.57 -8.20
C PRO A 112 -7.22 -5.40 -8.40
N GLY A 113 -6.87 -4.74 -7.31
CA GLY A 113 -6.00 -3.58 -7.32
C GLY A 113 -4.82 -3.74 -6.37
N ILE A 114 -3.76 -2.98 -6.62
CA ILE A 114 -2.62 -2.83 -5.73
C ILE A 114 -2.29 -1.36 -5.56
N ILE A 115 -2.18 -0.92 -4.33
CA ILE A 115 -1.79 0.45 -3.98
C ILE A 115 -0.39 0.41 -3.38
N HIS A 116 0.56 1.08 -4.02
CA HIS A 116 1.88 1.31 -3.43
C HIS A 116 1.92 2.73 -2.86
N ILE A 117 2.13 2.85 -1.55
CA ILE A 117 2.27 4.13 -0.84
C ILE A 117 3.75 4.32 -0.53
N SER A 118 4.34 5.38 -1.07
CA SER A 118 5.71 5.79 -0.77
C SER A 118 5.68 7.07 0.05
N ILE A 119 6.23 7.01 1.25
CA ILE A 119 6.27 8.13 2.19
C ILE A 119 7.68 8.70 2.21
N ASP A 120 7.76 9.99 2.01
CA ASP A 120 8.96 10.76 2.28
C ASP A 120 9.18 10.88 3.78
N ASN A 121 10.32 10.49 4.27
CA ASN A 121 10.74 10.73 5.64
C ASN A 121 12.02 11.58 5.72
N SER A 122 12.21 12.49 4.76
CA SER A 122 13.24 13.54 4.83
C SER A 122 13.07 14.45 6.04
N GLY A 123 14.11 15.20 6.37
CA GLY A 123 14.12 16.09 7.54
C GLY A 123 13.00 17.14 7.52
N SER A 124 12.58 17.61 6.35
CA SER A 124 11.48 18.57 6.17
C SER A 124 10.10 18.01 6.58
N MET A 125 9.94 16.69 6.54
CA MET A 125 8.72 16.01 6.98
C MET A 125 8.57 15.90 8.49
N ASN A 126 9.58 16.35 9.27
CA ASN A 126 9.56 16.19 10.74
C ASN A 126 8.32 16.83 11.39
N GLY A 127 7.80 16.19 12.43
CA GLY A 127 6.64 16.64 13.21
C GLY A 127 5.31 16.24 12.57
N ASP A 128 4.37 17.21 12.49
CA ASP A 128 2.99 16.96 12.08
C ASP A 128 2.85 16.39 10.68
N ARG A 129 3.74 16.73 9.74
CA ARG A 129 3.69 16.25 8.36
C ARG A 129 3.87 14.73 8.30
N LEU A 130 4.91 14.22 8.91
CA LEU A 130 5.17 12.78 8.98
C LEU A 130 4.07 12.04 9.75
N THR A 131 3.63 12.61 10.86
CA THR A 131 2.53 12.08 11.68
C THR A 131 1.23 11.95 10.88
N GLN A 132 0.88 12.97 10.09
CA GLN A 132 -0.31 12.93 9.22
C GLN A 132 -0.14 11.94 8.06
N ALA A 133 1.05 11.83 7.46
CA ALA A 133 1.34 10.84 6.44
C ALA A 133 1.20 9.42 6.99
N MET A 134 1.72 9.14 8.19
CA MET A 134 1.57 7.86 8.89
C MET A 134 0.10 7.54 9.17
N LYS A 135 -0.66 8.50 9.70
CA LYS A 135 -2.09 8.36 9.98
C LYS A 135 -2.89 8.03 8.70
N THR A 136 -2.63 8.76 7.62
CA THR A 136 -3.29 8.56 6.33
C THR A 136 -2.94 7.20 5.72
N THR A 137 -1.66 6.84 5.73
CA THR A 137 -1.18 5.53 5.24
C THR A 137 -1.81 4.38 6.02
N MET A 138 -1.86 4.50 7.35
CA MET A 138 -2.47 3.48 8.19
C MET A 138 -3.97 3.35 7.93
N ALA A 139 -4.66 4.47 7.66
CA ALA A 139 -6.07 4.46 7.30
C ALA A 139 -6.31 3.74 5.95
N ILE A 140 -5.49 4.01 4.94
CA ILE A 140 -5.58 3.34 3.63
C ILE A 140 -5.25 1.85 3.79
N ALA A 141 -4.14 1.51 4.46
CA ALA A 141 -3.73 0.13 4.67
C ALA A 141 -4.81 -0.69 5.40
N LYS A 142 -5.43 -0.12 6.45
CA LYS A 142 -6.53 -0.77 7.17
C LYS A 142 -7.79 -0.89 6.34
N ALA A 143 -8.11 0.10 5.51
CA ALA A 143 -9.25 0.02 4.60
C ALA A 143 -9.06 -1.08 3.55
N CYS A 144 -7.87 -1.19 2.95
CA CYS A 144 -7.54 -2.24 2.00
C CYS A 144 -7.57 -3.64 2.64
N ASP A 145 -7.08 -3.79 3.89
CA ASP A 145 -7.14 -5.03 4.68
C ASP A 145 -8.59 -5.55 4.89
N MET A 146 -9.59 -4.69 4.74
CA MET A 146 -11.01 -5.03 4.88
C MET A 146 -11.69 -5.34 3.55
N ILE A 147 -11.04 -5.13 2.42
CA ILE A 147 -11.60 -5.29 1.07
C ILE A 147 -10.90 -6.46 0.40
N GLU A 148 -11.68 -7.38 -0.12
CA GLU A 148 -11.16 -8.46 -0.94
C GLU A 148 -10.58 -7.91 -2.25
N ASN A 149 -9.48 -8.52 -2.74
CA ASN A 149 -8.80 -8.15 -3.98
C ASN A 149 -8.12 -6.76 -4.01
N MET A 150 -7.86 -6.15 -2.85
CA MET A 150 -7.06 -4.92 -2.76
C MET A 150 -5.80 -5.17 -1.95
N ASP A 151 -4.66 -5.10 -2.64
CA ASP A 151 -3.35 -5.20 -1.99
C ASP A 151 -2.78 -3.81 -1.69
N VAL A 152 -1.96 -3.72 -0.66
CA VAL A 152 -1.25 -2.50 -0.33
C VAL A 152 0.22 -2.78 0.03
N VAL A 153 1.10 -1.95 -0.50
CA VAL A 153 2.53 -1.95 -0.17
C VAL A 153 2.88 -0.58 0.38
N VAL A 154 3.63 -0.54 1.47
CA VAL A 154 4.07 0.72 2.10
C VAL A 154 5.58 0.75 2.15
N SER A 155 6.16 1.82 1.64
CA SER A 155 7.60 2.10 1.69
C SER A 155 7.89 3.49 2.23
N PHE A 156 9.05 3.63 2.87
CA PHE A 156 9.63 4.91 3.26
C PHE A 156 10.89 5.16 2.43
N ARG A 157 11.16 6.42 2.13
CA ARG A 157 12.36 6.85 1.40
C ARG A 157 13.02 8.03 2.09
N SER A 158 14.34 8.00 2.16
CA SER A 158 15.17 9.09 2.68
C SER A 158 16.63 8.89 2.26
N ALA A 159 17.51 9.76 2.71
CA ALA A 159 18.94 9.51 2.75
C ALA A 159 19.35 9.14 4.18
N ASP A 160 20.12 8.07 4.34
CA ASP A 160 20.59 7.55 5.63
C ASP A 160 22.11 7.34 5.63
N ASN A 161 22.67 7.43 6.80
CA ASN A 161 24.07 7.13 7.10
C ASN A 161 24.23 5.61 7.30
N VAL A 162 24.24 4.88 6.19
CA VAL A 162 24.21 3.40 6.23
C VAL A 162 25.43 2.83 6.94
N GLY A 163 25.19 2.05 7.99
CA GLY A 163 26.23 1.39 8.77
C GLY A 163 27.16 2.32 9.54
N GLY A 164 26.71 3.58 9.81
CA GLY A 164 27.53 4.56 10.53
C GLY A 164 28.66 5.17 9.67
N GLY A 165 28.54 5.11 8.35
CA GLY A 165 29.48 5.74 7.41
C GLY A 165 29.49 7.27 7.50
N ARG A 166 30.28 7.94 6.65
CA ARG A 166 30.33 9.41 6.58
C ARG A 166 29.42 10.00 5.51
N GLU A 167 28.90 9.17 4.64
CA GLU A 167 28.10 9.60 3.49
C GLU A 167 26.64 9.22 3.68
N TYR A 168 25.77 10.15 3.37
CA TYR A 168 24.34 9.90 3.30
C TYR A 168 23.99 9.29 1.94
N LEU A 169 23.44 8.11 1.95
CA LEU A 169 23.07 7.36 0.76
C LEU A 169 21.57 7.26 0.64
N PRO A 170 21.02 7.33 -0.57
CA PRO A 170 19.60 7.12 -0.80
C PRO A 170 19.18 5.72 -0.35
N VAL A 171 18.13 5.68 0.46
CA VAL A 171 17.56 4.44 1.01
C VAL A 171 16.06 4.43 0.78
N ILE A 172 15.54 3.30 0.37
CA ILE A 172 14.11 3.02 0.35
C ILE A 172 13.85 1.71 1.08
N GLY A 173 12.93 1.73 2.03
CA GLY A 173 12.57 0.56 2.82
C GLY A 173 11.11 0.19 2.66
N ILE A 174 10.82 -1.05 2.22
CA ILE A 174 9.47 -1.60 2.21
C ILE A 174 9.17 -2.13 3.61
N VAL A 175 8.30 -1.43 4.33
CA VAL A 175 7.91 -1.78 5.71
C VAL A 175 6.74 -2.74 5.76
N TYR A 176 5.92 -2.75 4.72
CA TYR A 176 4.73 -3.59 4.67
C TYR A 176 4.35 -3.98 3.24
N ASP A 177 3.96 -5.23 3.06
CA ASP A 177 3.35 -5.77 1.85
C ASP A 177 2.22 -6.70 2.30
N SER A 178 0.97 -6.35 2.02
CA SER A 178 -0.22 -7.09 2.44
C SER A 178 -0.24 -8.54 1.94
N ARG A 179 0.46 -8.81 0.84
CA ARG A 179 0.56 -10.16 0.24
C ARG A 179 1.47 -11.09 1.04
N LYS A 180 2.37 -10.53 1.87
CA LYS A 180 3.39 -11.27 2.62
C LYS A 180 3.19 -11.18 4.13
N HIS A 181 2.61 -10.08 4.62
CA HIS A 181 2.59 -9.73 6.02
C HIS A 181 1.20 -9.42 6.53
N HIS A 182 0.99 -9.69 7.80
CA HIS A 182 -0.19 -9.24 8.52
C HIS A 182 -0.06 -7.75 8.88
N LEU A 183 -1.18 -7.01 8.91
CA LEU A 183 -1.23 -5.57 9.21
C LEU A 183 -0.53 -5.20 10.53
N ASN A 184 -0.49 -6.13 11.49
CA ASN A 184 0.20 -5.95 12.78
C ASN A 184 1.70 -5.63 12.62
N LYS A 185 2.35 -6.06 11.54
CA LYS A 185 3.73 -5.69 11.24
C LYS A 185 3.85 -4.19 11.01
N LEU A 186 2.96 -3.63 10.18
CA LEU A 186 2.93 -2.19 9.91
C LEU A 186 2.68 -1.39 11.19
N VAL A 187 1.73 -1.84 12.04
CA VAL A 187 1.43 -1.21 13.33
C VAL A 187 2.65 -1.13 14.24
N LYS A 188 3.52 -2.15 14.23
CA LYS A 188 4.73 -2.20 15.07
C LYS A 188 5.88 -1.38 14.51
N ILE A 189 6.11 -1.41 13.20
CA ILE A 189 7.28 -0.79 12.58
C ILE A 189 7.06 0.69 12.31
N MET A 190 5.88 1.10 11.86
CA MET A 190 5.60 2.49 11.48
C MET A 190 5.95 3.53 12.54
N PRO A 191 5.67 3.35 13.84
CA PRO A 191 6.05 4.34 14.86
C PRO A 191 7.56 4.55 14.99
N GLN A 192 8.38 3.57 14.60
CA GLN A 192 9.84 3.61 14.74
C GLN A 192 10.53 4.37 13.59
N VAL A 193 9.77 4.76 12.55
CA VAL A 193 10.30 5.56 11.43
C VAL A 193 10.51 7.00 11.86
N ARG A 194 11.65 7.60 11.46
CA ARG A 194 12.05 8.97 11.79
C ARG A 194 12.22 9.79 10.53
N ALA A 195 11.91 11.09 10.64
CA ALA A 195 12.30 12.05 9.63
C ALA A 195 13.81 12.29 9.70
N CYS A 196 14.51 12.08 8.61
CA CYS A 196 15.97 12.23 8.51
C CYS A 196 16.42 12.53 7.08
N GLY A 197 17.64 13.05 6.96
CA GLY A 197 18.32 13.22 5.68
C GLY A 197 17.61 14.12 4.68
N THR A 198 17.88 13.88 3.42
CA THR A 198 17.38 14.62 2.26
C THR A 198 16.34 13.79 1.48
N THR A 199 15.72 14.40 0.47
CA THR A 199 14.71 13.76 -0.38
C THR A 199 15.31 13.28 -1.70
N PRO A 200 15.85 12.06 -1.81
CA PRO A 200 16.39 11.51 -3.07
C PRO A 200 15.27 10.92 -3.94
N GLU A 201 14.24 11.71 -4.23
CA GLU A 201 12.96 11.20 -4.75
C GLU A 201 13.09 10.50 -6.10
N GLY A 202 13.74 11.13 -7.07
CA GLY A 202 13.90 10.59 -8.43
C GLY A 202 14.66 9.26 -8.46
N LEU A 203 15.78 9.18 -7.73
CA LEU A 203 16.60 7.98 -7.65
C LEU A 203 15.84 6.83 -6.96
N CYS A 204 15.13 7.14 -5.88
CA CYS A 204 14.33 6.15 -5.16
C CYS A 204 13.19 5.61 -6.01
N PHE A 205 12.50 6.44 -6.77
CA PHE A 205 11.43 5.96 -7.66
C PHE A 205 11.96 5.05 -8.74
N GLU A 206 13.05 5.42 -9.41
CA GLU A 206 13.66 4.59 -10.43
C GLU A 206 14.09 3.23 -9.86
N ALA A 207 14.71 3.20 -8.69
CA ALA A 207 15.16 1.97 -8.04
C ALA A 207 14.01 1.05 -7.62
N ILE A 208 12.85 1.60 -7.21
CA ILE A 208 11.72 0.79 -6.71
C ILE A 208 10.71 0.39 -7.80
N MET A 209 10.79 0.95 -9.01
CA MET A 209 9.81 0.68 -10.07
C MET A 209 9.64 -0.81 -10.36
N ASP A 210 10.71 -1.59 -10.33
CA ASP A 210 10.64 -3.04 -10.50
C ASP A 210 9.83 -3.74 -9.41
N GLU A 211 9.95 -3.28 -8.16
CA GLU A 211 9.19 -3.82 -7.02
C GLU A 211 7.71 -3.40 -7.08
N ILE A 212 7.44 -2.17 -7.55
CA ILE A 212 6.08 -1.67 -7.75
C ILE A 212 5.37 -2.48 -8.83
N THR A 213 6.06 -2.79 -9.93
CA THR A 213 5.48 -3.50 -11.07
C THR A 213 5.38 -5.00 -10.85
N LYS A 214 6.14 -5.58 -9.90
CA LYS A 214 6.03 -6.99 -9.55
C LYS A 214 4.65 -7.33 -9.00
N GLY A 215 4.02 -8.34 -9.60
CA GLY A 215 2.71 -8.83 -9.16
C GLY A 215 1.51 -7.97 -9.57
N THR A 216 1.70 -7.02 -10.50
CA THR A 216 0.61 -6.18 -11.04
C THR A 216 -0.11 -6.82 -12.22
N LYS A 217 0.35 -7.98 -12.73
CA LYS A 217 -0.31 -8.64 -13.88
C LYS A 217 -1.80 -8.91 -13.59
N GLY A 218 -2.66 -8.28 -14.39
CA GLY A 218 -4.11 -8.42 -14.25
C GLY A 218 -4.73 -7.61 -13.11
N LYS A 219 -3.96 -6.72 -12.46
CA LYS A 219 -4.42 -5.82 -11.40
C LYS A 219 -4.25 -4.37 -11.84
N ASP A 220 -5.15 -3.51 -11.35
CA ASP A 220 -4.98 -2.07 -11.47
C ASP A 220 -3.94 -1.61 -10.43
N ALA A 221 -2.88 -0.94 -10.88
CA ALA A 221 -1.80 -0.50 -10.00
C ALA A 221 -1.88 1.02 -9.77
N TYR A 222 -1.84 1.41 -8.50
CA TYR A 222 -1.86 2.81 -8.07
C TYR A 222 -0.62 3.11 -7.26
N PHE A 223 0.02 4.24 -7.56
CA PHE A 223 1.15 4.74 -6.79
C PHE A 223 0.76 6.05 -6.10
N ILE A 224 0.88 6.09 -4.79
CA ILE A 224 0.62 7.27 -3.97
C ILE A 224 1.94 7.75 -3.38
N ASN A 225 2.37 8.94 -3.81
CA ASN A 225 3.52 9.62 -3.26
C ASN A 225 3.06 10.60 -2.17
N MET A 226 3.64 10.48 -0.97
CA MET A 226 3.42 11.41 0.13
C MET A 226 4.73 12.15 0.42
N SER A 227 4.79 13.41 0.06
CA SER A 227 5.93 14.31 0.25
C SER A 227 5.40 15.71 0.58
N ASP A 228 6.23 16.55 1.17
CA ASP A 228 5.91 17.97 1.40
C ASP A 228 6.20 18.86 0.18
N GLY A 229 6.67 18.27 -0.91
CA GLY A 229 6.94 18.97 -2.16
C GLY A 229 8.19 19.84 -2.16
N MET A 230 9.06 19.69 -1.16
CA MET A 230 10.37 20.31 -1.14
C MET A 230 11.41 19.33 -1.69
N PRO A 231 11.99 19.57 -2.87
CA PRO A 231 12.99 18.69 -3.47
C PRO A 231 14.33 18.75 -2.74
#